data_e11da05a18393c18f46459387b3a3a1c
#
_entry.id   e11da05a18393c18f46459387b3a3a1c
#
_cell.length_a   1.000
_cell.length_b   1.000
_cell.length_c   1.000
_cell.angle_alpha   90.00
_cell.angle_beta   90.00
_cell.angle_gamma   90.00
#
_symmetry.space_group_name_H-M   'P 1'
#
loop_
_entity.id
_entity.type
_entity.pdbx_description
1 polymer ?
#
loop_
_entity_poly.entity_id
_entity_poly.type
_entity_poly.pdbx_seq_one_letter_code
_entity_poly.pdbx_strand_id
1 'polypeptide(L)'
;MSTGTALSEQLAAKVKEVTAAAAGLSDDQAAKPKAEGEWSAKQVLSHLCGDADALSMYEFKRFLAEETPDLGLSPGNYGDTRKNASVKDLVSRIESDYAAIGSFLAGLNDEQLGRKAHIPFLKETPLGEYPTLGQWAGAVINFHLADHLNQLRALQA
;
A
#
# COMPACT_ATOMS: atom_id res chain seq x y z
N MET A 1 20.29 11.56 -7.21
CA MET A 1 19.35 10.49 -6.82
C MET A 1 18.31 10.31 -7.92
N SER A 2 18.09 9.08 -8.36
CA SER A 2 17.06 8.80 -9.36
C SER A 2 15.66 8.96 -8.77
N THR A 3 14.65 9.14 -9.64
CA THR A 3 13.25 9.22 -9.22
C THR A 3 12.82 7.92 -8.53
N GLY A 4 13.24 6.75 -9.04
CA GLY A 4 12.94 5.46 -8.43
C GLY A 4 13.54 5.34 -7.03
N THR A 5 14.76 5.78 -6.83
CA THR A 5 15.41 5.80 -5.51
C THR A 5 14.66 6.74 -4.55
N ALA A 6 14.25 7.92 -5.03
CA ALA A 6 13.49 8.86 -4.21
C ALA A 6 12.14 8.26 -3.77
N LEU A 7 11.42 7.60 -4.67
CA LEU A 7 10.19 6.89 -4.34
C LEU A 7 10.42 5.77 -3.32
N SER A 8 11.49 5.01 -3.49
CA SER A 8 11.87 3.94 -2.56
C SER A 8 12.12 4.48 -1.14
N GLU A 9 12.83 5.60 -1.02
CA GLU A 9 13.10 6.24 0.26
C GLU A 9 11.83 6.80 0.91
N GLN A 10 10.97 7.43 0.12
CA GLN A 10 9.67 7.92 0.60
C GLN A 10 8.79 6.77 1.09
N LEU A 11 8.78 5.65 0.36
CA LEU A 11 8.04 4.46 0.75
C LEU A 11 8.56 3.92 2.09
N ALA A 12 9.88 3.76 2.22
CA ALA A 12 10.48 3.25 3.45
C ALA A 12 10.14 4.13 4.66
N ALA A 13 10.19 5.44 4.50
CA ALA A 13 9.82 6.38 5.56
C ALA A 13 8.34 6.22 5.97
N LYS A 14 7.44 6.12 4.98
CA LYS A 14 6.01 5.96 5.25
C LYS A 14 5.70 4.62 5.92
N VAL A 15 6.31 3.54 5.47
CA VAL A 15 6.13 2.21 6.06
C VAL A 15 6.61 2.20 7.51
N LYS A 16 7.72 2.87 7.81
CA LYS A 16 8.22 3.00 9.17
C LYS A 16 7.20 3.69 10.09
N GLU A 17 6.53 4.72 9.61
CA GLU A 17 5.46 5.39 10.36
C GLU A 17 4.27 4.46 10.60
N VAL A 18 3.86 3.72 9.56
CA VAL A 18 2.75 2.75 9.64
C VAL A 18 3.04 1.65 10.66
N THR A 19 4.22 1.04 10.58
CA THR A 19 4.59 -0.05 11.48
C THR A 19 4.78 0.44 12.92
N ALA A 20 5.29 1.65 13.11
CA ALA A 20 5.40 2.26 14.44
C ALA A 20 4.02 2.51 15.05
N ALA A 21 3.07 3.00 14.27
CA ALA A 21 1.69 3.19 14.72
C ALA A 21 1.05 1.85 15.13
N ALA A 22 1.25 0.80 14.33
CA ALA A 22 0.70 -0.52 14.60
C ALA A 22 1.33 -1.17 15.84
N ALA A 23 2.64 -1.00 16.04
CA ALA A 23 3.37 -1.62 17.14
C ALA A 23 2.91 -1.14 18.53
N GLY A 24 2.23 0.00 18.60
CA GLY A 24 1.64 0.50 19.84
C GLY A 24 0.35 -0.20 20.26
N LEU A 25 -0.18 -1.10 19.43
CA LEU A 25 -1.44 -1.79 19.69
C LEU A 25 -1.21 -3.23 20.17
N SER A 26 -1.96 -3.65 21.20
CA SER A 26 -2.04 -5.06 21.57
C SER A 26 -2.90 -5.81 20.54
N ASP A 27 -2.80 -7.14 20.52
CA ASP A 27 -3.65 -7.95 19.64
C ASP A 27 -5.14 -7.75 19.94
N ASP A 28 -5.51 -7.62 21.20
CA ASP A 28 -6.90 -7.38 21.60
C ASP A 28 -7.40 -6.02 21.11
N GLN A 29 -6.60 -4.97 21.28
CA GLN A 29 -6.95 -3.63 20.78
C GLN A 29 -7.07 -3.63 19.26
N ALA A 30 -6.13 -4.25 18.57
CA ALA A 30 -6.08 -4.29 17.11
C ALA A 30 -7.22 -5.10 16.49
N ALA A 31 -7.82 -6.04 17.24
CA ALA A 31 -8.93 -6.86 16.76
C ALA A 31 -10.28 -6.15 16.85
N LYS A 32 -10.37 -5.01 17.56
CA LYS A 32 -11.63 -4.32 17.80
C LYS A 32 -11.78 -3.11 16.89
N PRO A 33 -12.88 -3.01 16.12
CA PRO A 33 -13.18 -1.78 15.40
C PRO A 33 -13.58 -0.68 16.39
N LYS A 34 -13.37 0.57 15.99
CA LYS A 34 -13.74 1.74 16.79
C LYS A 34 -15.27 1.92 16.85
N ALA A 35 -15.96 1.54 15.79
CA ALA A 35 -17.41 1.59 15.67
C ALA A 35 -17.88 0.43 14.79
N GLU A 36 -19.17 0.07 14.92
CA GLU A 36 -19.78 -0.97 14.11
C GLU A 36 -19.68 -0.59 12.62
N GLY A 37 -19.30 -1.55 11.79
CA GLY A 37 -19.14 -1.36 10.34
C GLY A 37 -17.81 -0.74 9.93
N GLU A 38 -16.97 -0.32 10.87
CA GLU A 38 -15.64 0.18 10.58
C GLU A 38 -14.60 -0.94 10.70
N TRP A 39 -13.45 -0.76 10.03
CA TRP A 39 -12.36 -1.71 10.13
C TRP A 39 -11.62 -1.61 11.45
N SER A 40 -11.22 -2.75 11.99
CA SER A 40 -10.23 -2.84 13.07
C SER A 40 -8.83 -2.56 12.51
N ALA A 41 -7.86 -2.31 13.39
CA ALA A 41 -6.48 -2.16 13.00
C ALA A 41 -5.96 -3.41 12.28
N LYS A 42 -6.33 -4.60 12.73
CA LYS A 42 -5.93 -5.85 12.05
C LYS A 42 -6.47 -5.94 10.63
N GLN A 43 -7.68 -5.47 10.39
CA GLN A 43 -8.24 -5.42 9.02
C GLN A 43 -7.48 -4.42 8.15
N VAL A 44 -7.12 -3.25 8.69
CA VAL A 44 -6.28 -2.28 7.97
C VAL A 44 -4.93 -2.90 7.61
N LEU A 45 -4.26 -3.52 8.58
CA LEU A 45 -2.96 -4.15 8.34
C LEU A 45 -3.06 -5.31 7.36
N SER A 46 -4.11 -6.13 7.45
CA SER A 46 -4.39 -7.20 6.49
C SER A 46 -4.56 -6.67 5.07
N HIS A 47 -5.31 -5.58 4.92
CA HIS A 47 -5.50 -4.89 3.64
C HIS A 47 -4.16 -4.44 3.05
N LEU A 48 -3.25 -3.92 3.87
CA LEU A 48 -1.93 -3.48 3.42
C LEU A 48 -1.00 -4.65 3.04
N CYS A 49 -1.24 -5.84 3.56
CA CYS A 49 -0.47 -7.04 3.19
C CYS A 49 -0.90 -7.65 1.86
N GLY A 50 -2.14 -7.43 1.43
CA GLY A 50 -2.67 -8.06 0.24
C GLY A 50 -2.89 -9.57 0.38
N ASP A 51 -3.12 -10.25 -0.74
CA ASP A 51 -3.38 -11.69 -0.77
C ASP A 51 -2.09 -12.51 -0.85
N ALA A 52 -1.24 -12.22 -1.83
CA ALA A 52 0.03 -12.93 -2.05
C ALA A 52 1.22 -12.07 -1.61
N ASP A 53 1.46 -10.98 -2.30
CA ASP A 53 2.51 -10.02 -2.00
C ASP A 53 2.06 -8.61 -2.41
N ALA A 54 2.73 -7.60 -1.88
CA ALA A 54 2.34 -6.21 -2.11
C ALA A 54 2.59 -5.74 -3.55
N LEU A 55 3.57 -6.33 -4.26
CA LEU A 55 3.80 -6.03 -5.68
C LEU A 55 2.61 -6.47 -6.53
N SER A 56 2.06 -7.66 -6.24
CA SER A 56 0.86 -8.16 -6.91
C SER A 56 -0.38 -7.36 -6.55
N MET A 57 -0.49 -6.91 -5.31
CA MET A 57 -1.62 -6.11 -4.85
C MET A 57 -1.75 -4.81 -5.63
N TYR A 58 -0.64 -4.12 -5.90
CA TYR A 58 -0.64 -2.85 -6.62
C TYR A 58 -0.43 -3.00 -8.13
N GLU A 59 -0.18 -4.21 -8.61
CA GLU A 59 0.01 -4.51 -10.02
C GLU A 59 1.18 -3.76 -10.69
N PHE A 60 2.20 -3.38 -9.92
CA PHE A 60 3.32 -2.59 -10.44
C PHE A 60 4.04 -3.26 -11.62
N LYS A 61 4.21 -4.58 -11.57
CA LYS A 61 4.93 -5.32 -12.62
C LYS A 61 4.20 -5.29 -13.95
N ARG A 62 2.88 -5.20 -13.95
CA ARG A 62 2.10 -5.19 -15.17
C ARG A 62 2.31 -3.91 -15.99
N PHE A 63 2.64 -2.79 -15.35
CA PHE A 63 3.01 -1.57 -16.05
C PHE A 63 4.18 -1.79 -17.02
N LEU A 64 5.08 -2.70 -16.67
CA LEU A 64 6.28 -3.00 -17.46
C LEU A 64 6.09 -4.18 -18.42
N ALA A 65 5.26 -5.14 -18.06
CA ALA A 65 5.06 -6.36 -18.83
C ALA A 65 4.09 -6.18 -20.01
N GLU A 66 3.17 -5.23 -19.90
CA GLU A 66 2.11 -5.01 -20.89
C GLU A 66 2.07 -3.54 -21.30
N GLU A 67 1.55 -3.25 -22.46
CA GLU A 67 1.35 -1.87 -22.93
C GLU A 67 -0.01 -1.39 -22.46
N THR A 68 -0.01 -0.39 -21.57
CA THR A 68 -1.20 0.23 -20.98
C THR A 68 -2.24 -0.81 -20.52
N PRO A 69 -1.88 -1.74 -19.61
CA PRO A 69 -2.80 -2.79 -19.18
C PRO A 69 -4.00 -2.22 -18.43
N ASP A 70 -5.13 -2.92 -18.54
CA ASP A 70 -6.30 -2.64 -17.70
C ASP A 70 -6.12 -3.33 -16.35
N LEU A 71 -6.08 -2.54 -15.28
CA LEU A 71 -5.91 -3.05 -13.92
C LEU A 71 -7.25 -3.04 -13.18
N GLY A 72 -7.69 -4.23 -12.78
CA GLY A 72 -8.95 -4.41 -12.04
C GLY A 72 -8.82 -4.16 -10.55
N LEU A 73 -8.12 -3.11 -10.15
CA LEU A 73 -7.91 -2.77 -8.75
C LEU A 73 -9.22 -2.25 -8.13
N SER A 74 -9.50 -2.68 -6.91
CA SER A 74 -10.67 -2.24 -6.15
C SER A 74 -10.26 -1.78 -4.75
N PRO A 75 -10.79 -0.66 -4.26
CA PRO A 75 -10.56 -0.24 -2.87
C PRO A 75 -11.12 -1.27 -1.89
N GLY A 76 -10.49 -1.38 -0.72
CA GLY A 76 -11.01 -2.16 0.39
C GLY A 76 -10.79 -3.67 0.33
N ASN A 77 -9.94 -4.15 -0.58
CA ASN A 77 -9.62 -5.57 -0.68
C ASN A 77 -8.75 -6.05 0.49
N TYR A 78 -8.84 -7.34 0.78
CA TYR A 78 -7.95 -8.07 1.70
C TYR A 78 -8.07 -7.70 3.18
N GLY A 79 -9.08 -6.92 3.60
CA GLY A 79 -9.27 -6.57 5.01
C GLY A 79 -9.44 -7.77 5.94
N ASP A 80 -10.07 -8.83 5.46
CA ASP A 80 -10.32 -10.03 6.25
C ASP A 80 -9.32 -11.17 6.03
N THR A 81 -8.46 -11.08 5.03
CA THR A 81 -7.57 -12.17 4.62
C THR A 81 -6.65 -12.64 5.76
N ARG A 82 -6.09 -11.71 6.52
CA ARG A 82 -5.14 -11.99 7.60
C ARG A 82 -5.54 -11.37 8.94
N LYS A 83 -6.81 -11.02 9.13
CA LYS A 83 -7.26 -10.31 10.35
C LYS A 83 -7.06 -11.12 11.62
N ASN A 84 -6.87 -12.45 11.53
CA ASN A 84 -6.63 -13.32 12.68
C ASN A 84 -5.13 -13.49 13.00
N ALA A 85 -4.22 -12.93 12.19
CA ALA A 85 -2.80 -12.93 12.48
C ALA A 85 -2.50 -11.98 13.65
N SER A 86 -1.35 -12.19 14.32
CA SER A 86 -0.91 -11.24 15.34
C SER A 86 -0.48 -9.92 14.73
N VAL A 87 -0.53 -8.84 15.51
CA VAL A 87 0.00 -7.53 15.08
C VAL A 87 1.46 -7.67 14.67
N LYS A 88 2.25 -8.42 15.46
CA LYS A 88 3.67 -8.66 15.17
C LYS A 88 3.87 -9.32 13.80
N ASP A 89 3.07 -10.33 13.48
CA ASP A 89 3.17 -11.01 12.18
C ASP A 89 2.75 -10.11 11.02
N LEU A 90 1.69 -9.34 11.20
CA LEU A 90 1.23 -8.38 10.20
C LEU A 90 2.28 -7.29 9.94
N VAL A 91 2.88 -6.75 11.00
CA VAL A 91 3.95 -5.74 10.90
C VAL A 91 5.17 -6.33 10.17
N SER A 92 5.61 -7.54 10.54
CA SER A 92 6.73 -8.20 9.88
C SER A 92 6.45 -8.42 8.39
N ARG A 93 5.24 -8.81 8.04
CA ARG A 93 4.81 -9.00 6.67
C ARG A 93 4.86 -7.69 5.87
N ILE A 94 4.35 -6.61 6.46
CA ILE A 94 4.38 -5.28 5.83
C ILE A 94 5.84 -4.85 5.60
N GLU A 95 6.70 -4.98 6.60
CA GLU A 95 8.12 -4.62 6.46
C GLU A 95 8.78 -5.38 5.31
N SER A 96 8.57 -6.68 5.23
CA SER A 96 9.14 -7.53 4.19
C SER A 96 8.59 -7.20 2.80
N ASP A 97 7.27 -7.11 2.68
CA ASP A 97 6.61 -6.89 1.38
C ASP A 97 6.94 -5.50 0.82
N TYR A 98 6.91 -4.48 1.66
CA TYR A 98 7.21 -3.12 1.20
C TYR A 98 8.71 -2.86 1.00
N ALA A 99 9.59 -3.61 1.66
CA ALA A 99 11.01 -3.62 1.31
C ALA A 99 11.23 -4.14 -0.12
N ALA A 100 10.49 -5.18 -0.51
CA ALA A 100 10.51 -5.70 -1.87
C ALA A 100 10.01 -4.66 -2.89
N ILE A 101 8.93 -3.94 -2.57
CA ILE A 101 8.44 -2.84 -3.41
C ILE A 101 9.51 -1.75 -3.53
N GLY A 102 10.13 -1.37 -2.42
CA GLY A 102 11.19 -0.36 -2.42
C GLY A 102 12.34 -0.73 -3.33
N SER A 103 12.80 -1.97 -3.25
CA SER A 103 13.87 -2.48 -4.12
C SER A 103 13.46 -2.47 -5.59
N PHE A 104 12.23 -2.85 -5.88
CA PHE A 104 11.67 -2.80 -7.24
C PHE A 104 11.69 -1.36 -7.78
N LEU A 105 11.16 -0.40 -7.02
CA LEU A 105 11.10 1.01 -7.44
C LEU A 105 12.50 1.60 -7.63
N ALA A 106 13.43 1.31 -6.72
CA ALA A 106 14.80 1.83 -6.80
C ALA A 106 15.54 1.36 -8.06
N GLY A 107 15.17 0.20 -8.60
CA GLY A 107 15.76 -0.35 -9.82
C GLY A 107 15.18 0.19 -11.12
N LEU A 108 14.15 1.04 -11.07
CA LEU A 108 13.47 1.54 -12.28
C LEU A 108 14.13 2.81 -12.82
N ASN A 109 14.24 2.89 -14.14
CA ASN A 109 14.66 4.11 -14.84
C ASN A 109 13.44 4.98 -15.19
N ASP A 110 13.71 6.19 -15.72
CA ASP A 110 12.65 7.14 -16.03
C ASP A 110 11.67 6.64 -17.11
N GLU A 111 12.18 5.88 -18.09
CA GLU A 111 11.33 5.28 -19.12
C GLU A 111 10.34 4.29 -18.48
N GLN A 112 10.81 3.44 -17.60
CA GLN A 112 9.96 2.47 -16.88
C GLN A 112 8.96 3.17 -15.97
N LEU A 113 9.37 4.19 -15.25
CA LEU A 113 8.48 4.98 -14.40
C LEU A 113 7.43 5.75 -15.20
N GLY A 114 7.70 6.04 -16.46
CA GLY A 114 6.76 6.70 -17.39
C GLY A 114 5.75 5.76 -18.03
N ARG A 115 5.87 4.44 -17.85
CA ARG A 115 4.90 3.47 -18.39
C ARG A 115 3.54 3.68 -17.73
N LYS A 116 2.48 3.54 -18.51
CA LYS A 116 1.11 3.80 -18.06
C LYS A 116 0.30 2.53 -17.89
N ALA A 117 -0.75 2.62 -17.09
CA ALA A 117 -1.78 1.60 -17.00
C ALA A 117 -3.16 2.28 -16.97
N HIS A 118 -4.20 1.52 -17.25
CA HIS A 118 -5.58 1.98 -17.12
C HIS A 118 -6.13 1.52 -15.78
N ILE A 119 -6.44 2.47 -14.90
CA ILE A 119 -7.01 2.21 -13.58
C ILE A 119 -8.34 2.98 -13.48
N PRO A 120 -9.46 2.33 -13.86
CA PRO A 120 -10.74 3.03 -14.01
C PRO A 120 -11.23 3.78 -12.77
N PHE A 121 -10.99 3.24 -11.57
CA PHE A 121 -11.47 3.90 -10.35
C PHE A 121 -10.78 5.23 -10.05
N LEU A 122 -9.67 5.53 -10.74
CA LEU A 122 -8.95 6.81 -10.58
C LEU A 122 -9.50 7.92 -11.45
N LYS A 123 -10.50 7.65 -12.29
CA LYS A 123 -11.03 8.60 -13.27
C LYS A 123 -11.42 9.94 -12.67
N GLU A 124 -12.09 9.93 -11.53
CA GLU A 124 -12.58 11.13 -10.85
C GLU A 124 -11.55 11.72 -9.86
N THR A 125 -10.32 11.21 -9.85
CA THR A 125 -9.24 11.72 -9.02
C THR A 125 -8.34 12.66 -9.82
N PRO A 126 -7.54 13.54 -9.14
CA PRO A 126 -6.55 14.37 -9.86
C PRO A 126 -5.53 13.57 -10.66
N LEU A 127 -5.30 12.29 -10.30
CA LEU A 127 -4.36 11.41 -10.98
C LEU A 127 -4.84 11.01 -12.37
N GLY A 128 -6.17 10.86 -12.55
CA GLY A 128 -6.76 10.39 -13.80
C GLY A 128 -6.65 8.88 -13.95
N GLU A 129 -7.39 8.34 -14.92
CA GLU A 129 -7.50 6.89 -15.12
C GLU A 129 -6.31 6.25 -15.85
N TYR A 130 -5.36 7.06 -16.34
CA TYR A 130 -4.14 6.57 -17.02
C TYR A 130 -2.87 7.05 -16.34
N PRO A 131 -2.61 6.69 -15.09
CA PRO A 131 -1.41 7.14 -14.40
C PRO A 131 -0.16 6.44 -14.95
N THR A 132 0.98 7.11 -14.81
CA THR A 132 2.28 6.45 -14.97
C THR A 132 2.56 5.57 -13.75
N LEU A 133 3.50 4.64 -13.90
CA LEU A 133 3.96 3.82 -12.76
C LEU A 133 4.45 4.71 -11.62
N GLY A 134 5.25 5.73 -11.93
CA GLY A 134 5.75 6.67 -10.93
C GLY A 134 4.62 7.43 -10.21
N GLN A 135 3.61 7.87 -10.94
CA GLN A 135 2.44 8.53 -10.36
C GLN A 135 1.64 7.58 -9.48
N TRP A 136 1.43 6.34 -9.93
CA TRP A 136 0.72 5.33 -9.16
C TRP A 136 1.47 4.98 -7.87
N ALA A 137 2.79 4.78 -7.95
CA ALA A 137 3.62 4.54 -6.76
C ALA A 137 3.55 5.72 -5.79
N GLY A 138 3.62 6.95 -6.30
CA GLY A 138 3.46 8.15 -5.49
C GLY A 138 2.10 8.21 -4.80
N ALA A 139 1.03 7.82 -5.49
CA ALA A 139 -0.31 7.77 -4.91
C ALA A 139 -0.42 6.71 -3.82
N VAL A 140 0.19 5.54 -4.01
CA VAL A 140 0.25 4.50 -2.96
C VAL A 140 0.91 5.04 -1.70
N ILE A 141 2.02 5.76 -1.84
CA ILE A 141 2.78 6.29 -0.71
C ILE A 141 2.03 7.44 -0.02
N ASN A 142 1.61 8.43 -0.80
CA ASN A 142 1.16 9.74 -0.27
C ASN A 142 -0.34 9.80 0.01
N PHE A 143 -1.13 8.91 -0.55
CA PHE A 143 -2.58 8.86 -0.30
C PHE A 143 -2.97 7.55 0.38
N HIS A 144 -2.71 6.42 -0.24
CA HIS A 144 -3.15 5.12 0.28
C HIS A 144 -2.53 4.80 1.66
N LEU A 145 -1.21 4.77 1.74
CA LEU A 145 -0.52 4.49 3.01
C LEU A 145 -0.72 5.62 4.02
N ALA A 146 -0.76 6.86 3.58
CA ALA A 146 -0.99 8.01 4.45
C ALA A 146 -2.39 7.96 5.09
N ASP A 147 -3.42 7.62 4.31
CA ASP A 147 -4.78 7.49 4.81
C ASP A 147 -4.90 6.36 5.84
N HIS A 148 -4.30 5.21 5.57
CA HIS A 148 -4.30 4.10 6.52
C HIS A 148 -3.46 4.38 7.76
N LEU A 149 -2.35 5.13 7.63
CA LEU A 149 -1.59 5.61 8.79
C LEU A 149 -2.47 6.47 9.70
N ASN A 150 -3.22 7.40 9.13
CA ASN A 150 -4.13 8.24 9.90
C ASN A 150 -5.24 7.41 10.55
N GLN A 151 -5.75 6.41 9.84
CA GLN A 151 -6.74 5.48 10.37
C GLN A 151 -6.20 4.69 11.55
N LEU A 152 -4.97 4.17 11.45
CA LEU A 152 -4.32 3.44 12.55
C LEU A 152 -4.10 4.34 13.76
N ARG A 153 -3.69 5.59 13.55
CA ARG A 153 -3.50 6.56 14.64
C ARG A 153 -4.83 6.88 15.34
N ALA A 154 -5.90 7.01 14.58
CA ALA A 154 -7.23 7.27 15.14
C ALA A 154 -7.73 6.08 15.99
N LEU A 155 -7.34 4.85 15.67
CA LEU A 155 -7.71 3.66 16.42
C LEU A 155 -6.98 3.56 17.76
N GLN A 156 -5.90 4.30 17.95
CA GLN A 156 -5.15 4.34 19.22
C GLN A 156 -5.67 5.40 20.18
N ALA A 157 -6.44 6.35 19.69
CA ALA A 157 -6.95 7.46 20.49
C ALA A 157 -8.10 7.05 21.42
#